data_0f27cd9c7f9ad3253e4c01e3ab72bdd1
#
_entry.id   0f27cd9c7f9ad3253e4c01e3ab72bdd1
#
_cell.length_a   1.000
_cell.length_b   1.000
_cell.length_c   1.000
_cell.angle_alpha   90.00
_cell.angle_beta   90.00
_cell.angle_gamma   90.00
#
_symmetry.space_group_name_H-M   'P 1'
#
loop_
_entity.id
_entity.type
_entity.pdbx_description
1 polymer ?
#
loop_
_entity_poly.entity_id
_entity_poly.type
_entity_poly.pdbx_seq_one_letter_code
_entity_poly.pdbx_strand_id
1 'polypeptide(L)'
;MARSEKQGHDLGPLQKQIPLHLATKGPKNINETGKEMSAHYKSVHTAFYSLEKKGMIMRVGKVSCRGRGYDAFWLTENGILKALLNGADSNLVLKAIRRTFPKYDDTFLFAKVASHLPKKVLRVISSMYPSVSVQVGIQEVLKLIFMADLSADDLRRLYDILKESPFKETADETIKKASDKFAELKKIIGVKQ
;
A
#
# COMPACT_ATOMS: atom_id res chain seq x y z
N MET A 1 -3.85 -31.31 23.24
CA MET A 1 -2.75 -30.96 22.30
C MET A 1 -3.20 -29.80 21.46
N ALA A 2 -2.78 -28.59 21.82
CA ALA A 2 -3.11 -27.37 21.07
C ALA A 2 -2.17 -27.27 19.85
N ARG A 3 -2.74 -27.31 18.64
CA ARG A 3 -2.01 -26.99 17.40
C ARG A 3 -1.67 -25.49 17.42
N SER A 4 -0.39 -25.19 17.63
CA SER A 4 0.20 -23.89 17.43
C SER A 4 -0.05 -23.45 15.99
N GLU A 5 -0.99 -22.50 15.81
CA GLU A 5 -1.18 -21.79 14.55
C GLU A 5 0.04 -20.89 14.30
N LYS A 6 1.04 -21.43 13.62
CA LYS A 6 2.05 -20.63 12.94
C LYS A 6 1.40 -19.96 11.74
N GLN A 7 0.72 -18.84 11.94
CA GLN A 7 0.28 -17.96 10.87
C GLN A 7 1.45 -17.12 10.35
N GLY A 8 2.43 -17.77 9.74
CA GLY A 8 3.37 -17.14 8.83
C GLY A 8 2.71 -17.11 7.44
N HIS A 9 2.02 -16.02 7.09
CA HIS A 9 1.35 -15.87 5.79
C HIS A 9 2.36 -15.62 4.67
N ASP A 10 3.16 -16.61 4.36
CA ASP A 10 4.02 -16.55 3.17
C ASP A 10 3.12 -16.70 1.92
N LEU A 11 3.16 -15.67 1.05
CA LEU A 11 2.41 -15.67 -0.19
C LEU A 11 3.02 -16.68 -1.16
N GLY A 12 2.18 -17.52 -1.77
CA GLY A 12 2.62 -18.39 -2.86
C GLY A 12 3.15 -17.60 -4.07
N PRO A 13 3.87 -18.26 -4.99
CA PRO A 13 4.50 -17.57 -6.14
C PRO A 13 3.54 -16.69 -6.94
N LEU A 14 2.37 -17.18 -7.32
CA LEU A 14 1.36 -16.39 -8.03
C LEU A 14 0.80 -15.23 -7.19
N GLN A 15 0.63 -15.43 -5.87
CA GLN A 15 0.16 -14.37 -4.99
C GLN A 15 1.19 -13.22 -4.82
N LYS A 16 2.48 -13.50 -5.03
CA LYS A 16 3.52 -12.45 -5.08
C LYS A 16 3.56 -11.75 -6.44
N GLN A 17 3.35 -12.49 -7.53
CA GLN A 17 3.44 -11.98 -8.90
C GLN A 17 2.20 -11.18 -9.35
N ILE A 18 1.01 -11.58 -8.94
CA ILE A 18 -0.24 -10.87 -9.34
C ILE A 18 -0.23 -9.41 -8.90
N PRO A 19 0.09 -9.04 -7.64
CA PRO A 19 0.21 -7.64 -7.26
C PRO A 19 1.24 -6.86 -8.08
N LEU A 20 2.40 -7.45 -8.39
CA LEU A 20 3.40 -6.83 -9.27
C LEU A 20 2.86 -6.58 -10.67
N HIS A 21 2.14 -7.56 -11.22
CA HIS A 21 1.53 -7.46 -12.53
C HIS A 21 0.47 -6.36 -12.59
N LEU A 22 -0.46 -6.36 -11.62
CA LEU A 22 -1.46 -5.31 -11.52
C LEU A 22 -0.82 -3.92 -11.33
N ALA A 23 0.19 -3.81 -10.45
CA ALA A 23 0.90 -2.56 -10.18
C ALA A 23 1.47 -1.91 -11.45
N THR A 24 1.90 -2.71 -12.42
CA THR A 24 2.54 -2.22 -13.65
C THR A 24 1.57 -2.07 -14.84
N LYS A 25 0.59 -2.96 -14.93
CA LYS A 25 -0.32 -3.05 -16.08
C LYS A 25 -1.66 -2.33 -15.88
N GLY A 26 -2.03 -2.03 -14.63
CA GLY A 26 -3.34 -1.48 -14.28
C GLY A 26 -4.38 -2.55 -13.95
N PRO A 27 -5.65 -2.15 -13.77
CA PRO A 27 -6.74 -3.08 -13.48
C PRO A 27 -6.89 -4.15 -14.55
N LYS A 28 -7.06 -5.40 -14.10
CA LYS A 28 -7.19 -6.57 -14.98
C LYS A 28 -8.26 -7.52 -14.46
N ASN A 29 -8.87 -8.26 -15.36
CA ASN A 29 -9.66 -9.42 -15.01
C ASN A 29 -8.78 -10.68 -14.88
N ILE A 30 -9.34 -11.73 -14.26
CA ILE A 30 -8.62 -12.98 -14.00
C ILE A 30 -8.14 -13.65 -15.30
N ASN A 31 -8.95 -13.61 -16.37
CA ASN A 31 -8.61 -14.23 -17.64
C ASN A 31 -7.43 -13.54 -18.34
N GLU A 32 -7.46 -12.20 -18.37
CA GLU A 32 -6.37 -11.41 -18.95
C GLU A 32 -5.07 -11.64 -18.19
N THR A 33 -5.13 -11.56 -16.85
CA THR A 33 -3.96 -11.82 -16.01
C THR A 33 -3.40 -13.22 -16.24
N GLY A 34 -4.26 -14.23 -16.31
CA GLY A 34 -3.82 -15.60 -16.59
C GLY A 34 -3.10 -15.74 -17.93
N LYS A 35 -3.62 -15.12 -18.98
CA LYS A 35 -3.00 -15.11 -20.31
C LYS A 35 -1.67 -14.37 -20.33
N GLU A 36 -1.63 -13.16 -19.77
CA GLU A 36 -0.43 -12.32 -19.76
C GLU A 36 0.69 -12.92 -18.91
N MET A 37 0.36 -13.67 -17.85
CA MET A 37 1.32 -14.38 -16.99
C MET A 37 1.60 -15.81 -17.45
N SER A 38 1.00 -16.29 -18.53
CA SER A 38 1.11 -17.68 -19.00
C SER A 38 0.77 -18.70 -17.90
N ALA A 39 -0.18 -18.37 -17.03
CA ALA A 39 -0.57 -19.16 -15.87
C ALA A 39 -1.94 -19.83 -16.06
N HIS A 40 -2.09 -21.03 -15.48
CA HIS A 40 -3.34 -21.77 -15.59
C HIS A 40 -4.49 -21.02 -14.90
N TYR A 41 -5.63 -20.86 -15.59
CA TYR A 41 -6.78 -20.08 -15.14
C TYR A 41 -7.22 -20.41 -13.71
N LYS A 42 -7.37 -21.70 -13.37
CA LYS A 42 -7.82 -22.12 -12.03
C LYS A 42 -6.86 -21.66 -10.92
N SER A 43 -5.55 -21.69 -11.19
CA SER A 43 -4.53 -21.25 -10.23
C SER A 43 -4.59 -19.73 -10.04
N VAL A 44 -4.75 -18.97 -11.13
CA VAL A 44 -4.89 -17.50 -11.08
C VAL A 44 -6.17 -17.12 -10.37
N HIS A 45 -7.30 -17.80 -10.67
CA HIS A 45 -8.57 -17.59 -10.01
C HIS A 45 -8.48 -17.79 -8.48
N THR A 46 -7.89 -18.91 -8.05
CA THR A 46 -7.68 -19.19 -6.62
C THR A 46 -6.79 -18.14 -5.96
N ALA A 47 -5.73 -17.70 -6.66
CA ALA A 47 -4.83 -16.65 -6.15
C ALA A 47 -5.52 -15.29 -6.01
N PHE A 48 -6.36 -14.89 -6.97
CA PHE A 48 -7.15 -13.65 -6.88
C PHE A 48 -8.09 -13.65 -5.69
N TYR A 49 -8.87 -14.72 -5.50
CA TYR A 49 -9.77 -14.82 -4.33
C TYR A 49 -9.00 -14.80 -3.00
N SER A 50 -7.85 -15.46 -2.95
CA SER A 50 -7.00 -15.41 -1.76
C SER A 50 -6.45 -14.01 -1.50
N LEU A 51 -6.02 -13.27 -2.53
CA LEU A 51 -5.54 -11.91 -2.40
C LEU A 51 -6.66 -10.93 -2.02
N GLU A 52 -7.86 -11.10 -2.58
CA GLU A 52 -9.05 -10.32 -2.21
C GLU A 52 -9.41 -10.55 -0.74
N LYS A 53 -9.45 -11.81 -0.28
CA LYS A 53 -9.69 -12.16 1.12
C LYS A 53 -8.62 -11.61 2.07
N LYS A 54 -7.38 -11.48 1.61
CA LYS A 54 -6.28 -10.85 2.36
C LYS A 54 -6.27 -9.32 2.27
N GLY A 55 -7.27 -8.71 1.63
CA GLY A 55 -7.36 -7.26 1.45
C GLY A 55 -6.22 -6.64 0.64
N MET A 56 -5.62 -7.39 -0.29
CA MET A 56 -4.54 -6.89 -1.15
C MET A 56 -5.03 -6.38 -2.49
N ILE A 57 -6.16 -6.92 -2.96
CA ILE A 57 -6.83 -6.49 -4.19
C ILE A 57 -8.30 -6.28 -3.90
N MET A 58 -8.93 -5.45 -4.73
CA MET A 58 -10.37 -5.17 -4.68
C MET A 58 -10.95 -5.11 -6.08
N ARG A 59 -12.26 -5.28 -6.19
CA ARG A 59 -12.99 -5.07 -7.44
C ARG A 59 -13.18 -3.58 -7.67
N VAL A 60 -12.81 -3.13 -8.86
CA VAL A 60 -12.86 -1.69 -9.22
C VAL A 60 -13.84 -1.38 -10.36
N GLY A 61 -14.55 -2.38 -10.84
CA GLY A 61 -15.54 -2.24 -11.90
C GLY A 61 -15.58 -3.45 -12.81
N LYS A 62 -16.11 -3.25 -14.03
CA LYS A 62 -16.16 -4.29 -15.06
C LYS A 62 -15.38 -3.85 -16.30
N VAL A 63 -14.61 -4.76 -16.86
CA VAL A 63 -13.96 -4.60 -18.17
C VAL A 63 -14.70 -5.45 -19.19
N SER A 64 -14.96 -4.87 -20.38
CA SER A 64 -15.60 -5.60 -21.47
C SER A 64 -14.57 -6.43 -22.22
N CYS A 65 -14.84 -7.72 -22.37
CA CYS A 65 -14.05 -8.60 -23.22
C CYS A 65 -14.99 -9.43 -24.08
N ARG A 66 -14.93 -9.28 -25.40
CA ARG A 66 -15.80 -9.95 -26.39
C ARG A 66 -17.29 -9.80 -26.07
N GLY A 67 -17.73 -8.59 -25.73
CA GLY A 67 -19.13 -8.28 -25.42
C GLY A 67 -19.64 -8.76 -24.04
N ARG A 68 -18.79 -9.38 -23.24
CA ARG A 68 -19.13 -9.80 -21.86
C ARG A 68 -18.37 -8.94 -20.85
N GLY A 69 -19.06 -8.51 -19.78
CA GLY A 69 -18.47 -7.80 -18.66
C GLY A 69 -17.83 -8.76 -17.66
N TYR A 70 -16.55 -8.55 -17.34
CA TYR A 70 -15.82 -9.30 -16.33
C TYR A 70 -15.37 -8.35 -15.22
N ASP A 71 -15.40 -8.82 -13.97
CA ASP A 71 -14.89 -8.03 -12.86
C ASP A 71 -13.40 -7.70 -13.07
N ALA A 72 -13.08 -6.41 -12.94
CA ALA A 72 -11.72 -5.92 -12.94
C ALA A 72 -11.24 -5.76 -11.50
N PHE A 73 -10.03 -6.20 -11.23
CA PHE A 73 -9.38 -6.12 -9.93
C PHE A 73 -8.22 -5.13 -9.99
N TRP A 74 -8.04 -4.41 -8.88
CA TRP A 74 -6.92 -3.51 -8.67
C TRP A 74 -6.38 -3.67 -7.25
N LEU A 75 -5.20 -3.08 -7.02
CA LEU A 75 -4.55 -3.10 -5.72
C LEU A 75 -5.28 -2.20 -4.72
N THR A 76 -5.40 -2.68 -3.49
CA THR A 76 -5.64 -1.83 -2.33
C THR A 76 -4.33 -1.15 -1.91
N GLU A 77 -4.37 -0.26 -0.92
CA GLU A 77 -3.17 0.33 -0.34
C GLU A 77 -2.20 -0.74 0.19
N ASN A 78 -2.72 -1.77 0.88
CA ASN A 78 -1.91 -2.92 1.30
C ASN A 78 -1.30 -3.66 0.11
N GLY A 79 -2.05 -3.82 -0.97
CA GLY A 79 -1.55 -4.41 -2.21
C GLY A 79 -0.42 -3.60 -2.83
N ILE A 80 -0.53 -2.27 -2.82
CA ILE A 80 0.52 -1.34 -3.28
C ILE A 80 1.78 -1.50 -2.43
N LEU A 81 1.65 -1.51 -1.09
CA LEU A 81 2.78 -1.73 -0.17
C LEU A 81 3.48 -3.06 -0.45
N LYS A 82 2.71 -4.14 -0.60
CA LYS A 82 3.26 -5.47 -0.92
C LYS A 82 3.93 -5.51 -2.29
N ALA A 83 3.37 -4.83 -3.30
CA ALA A 83 3.99 -4.73 -4.62
C ALA A 83 5.35 -4.00 -4.54
N LEU A 84 5.41 -2.85 -3.85
CA LEU A 84 6.64 -2.09 -3.64
C LEU A 84 7.69 -2.90 -2.84
N LEU A 85 7.27 -3.61 -1.79
CA LEU A 85 8.14 -4.50 -1.01
C LEU A 85 8.72 -5.63 -1.85
N ASN A 86 7.96 -6.15 -2.81
CA ASN A 86 8.37 -7.22 -3.73
C ASN A 86 9.12 -6.68 -4.97
N GLY A 87 9.45 -5.39 -5.01
CA GLY A 87 10.30 -4.81 -6.04
C GLY A 87 9.56 -4.24 -7.25
N ALA A 88 8.26 -3.89 -7.11
CA ALA A 88 7.58 -3.12 -8.15
C ALA A 88 8.29 -1.78 -8.36
N ASP A 89 8.45 -1.39 -9.64
CA ASP A 89 8.94 -0.06 -10.00
C ASP A 89 7.92 1.00 -9.58
N SER A 90 8.34 1.89 -8.68
CA SER A 90 7.48 2.93 -8.13
C SER A 90 6.92 3.88 -9.21
N ASN A 91 7.70 4.21 -10.23
CA ASN A 91 7.25 5.08 -11.32
C ASN A 91 6.15 4.41 -12.15
N LEU A 92 6.28 3.10 -12.40
CA LEU A 92 5.24 2.35 -13.09
C LEU A 92 3.96 2.25 -12.25
N VAL A 93 4.08 2.03 -10.94
CA VAL A 93 2.94 2.03 -10.01
C VAL A 93 2.23 3.37 -10.03
N LEU A 94 2.95 4.49 -9.88
CA LEU A 94 2.39 5.83 -9.90
C LEU A 94 1.71 6.16 -11.24
N LYS A 95 2.35 5.80 -12.35
CA LYS A 95 1.78 5.96 -13.70
C LYS A 95 0.49 5.14 -13.88
N ALA A 96 0.45 3.91 -13.39
CA ALA A 96 -0.72 3.06 -13.44
C ALA A 96 -1.87 3.63 -12.61
N ILE A 97 -1.61 4.16 -11.41
CA ILE A 97 -2.62 4.81 -10.56
C ILE A 97 -3.20 6.04 -11.27
N ARG A 98 -2.36 6.93 -11.78
CA ARG A 98 -2.83 8.14 -12.49
C ARG A 98 -3.69 7.82 -13.71
N ARG A 99 -3.33 6.77 -14.46
CA ARG A 99 -4.11 6.32 -15.61
C ARG A 99 -5.46 5.73 -15.21
N THR A 100 -5.49 4.98 -14.12
CA THR A 100 -6.67 4.24 -13.66
C THR A 100 -7.64 5.13 -12.90
N PHE A 101 -7.10 6.00 -12.07
CA PHE A 101 -7.84 6.86 -11.14
C PHE A 101 -7.37 8.31 -11.24
N PRO A 102 -7.67 9.01 -12.36
CA PRO A 102 -7.14 10.36 -12.59
C PRO A 102 -7.61 11.40 -11.56
N LYS A 103 -8.69 11.11 -10.81
CA LYS A 103 -9.28 12.00 -9.79
C LYS A 103 -9.00 11.56 -8.36
N TYR A 104 -8.32 10.42 -8.13
CA TYR A 104 -8.02 9.90 -6.80
C TYR A 104 -6.63 10.31 -6.36
N ASP A 105 -6.55 11.50 -5.74
CA ASP A 105 -5.27 12.01 -5.27
C ASP A 105 -4.75 11.28 -4.03
N ASP A 106 -5.63 10.74 -3.18
CA ASP A 106 -5.24 10.04 -1.95
C ASP A 106 -4.43 8.78 -2.21
N THR A 107 -4.92 7.90 -3.10
CA THR A 107 -4.19 6.67 -3.45
C THR A 107 -2.87 6.98 -4.14
N PHE A 108 -2.84 8.03 -4.98
CA PHE A 108 -1.62 8.47 -5.64
C PHE A 108 -0.61 9.02 -4.63
N LEU A 109 -1.06 9.88 -3.71
CA LEU A 109 -0.21 10.43 -2.66
C LEU A 109 0.31 9.33 -1.74
N PHE A 110 -0.56 8.40 -1.33
CA PHE A 110 -0.16 7.23 -0.56
C PHE A 110 0.96 6.44 -1.24
N ALA A 111 0.79 6.11 -2.52
CA ALA A 111 1.81 5.38 -3.28
C ALA A 111 3.10 6.20 -3.46
N LYS A 112 3.00 7.52 -3.66
CA LYS A 112 4.14 8.42 -3.74
C LYS A 112 4.92 8.46 -2.43
N VAL A 113 4.24 8.60 -1.30
CA VAL A 113 4.85 8.54 0.04
C VAL A 113 5.49 7.17 0.26
N ALA A 114 4.75 6.09 0.04
CA ALA A 114 5.23 4.72 0.23
C ALA A 114 6.49 4.42 -0.62
N SER A 115 6.57 4.96 -1.83
CA SER A 115 7.72 4.75 -2.73
C SER A 115 9.03 5.35 -2.23
N HIS A 116 8.98 6.30 -1.30
CA HIS A 116 10.15 6.95 -0.70
C HIS A 116 10.51 6.39 0.68
N LEU A 117 9.68 5.47 1.22
CA LEU A 117 9.96 4.87 2.51
C LEU A 117 10.97 3.73 2.41
N PRO A 118 11.88 3.61 3.39
CA PRO A 118 12.74 2.44 3.50
C PRO A 118 11.94 1.14 3.59
N LYS A 119 12.45 0.06 2.99
CA LYS A 119 11.77 -1.25 3.01
C LYS A 119 11.43 -1.75 4.42
N LYS A 120 12.26 -1.42 5.42
CA LYS A 120 12.02 -1.74 6.83
C LYS A 120 10.69 -1.12 7.29
N VAL A 121 10.48 0.16 6.99
CA VAL A 121 9.27 0.91 7.36
C VAL A 121 8.05 0.40 6.60
N LEU A 122 8.17 0.16 5.30
CA LEU A 122 7.09 -0.45 4.51
C LEU A 122 6.64 -1.80 5.07
N ARG A 123 7.57 -2.64 5.59
CA ARG A 123 7.22 -3.92 6.24
C ARG A 123 6.38 -3.69 7.50
N VAL A 124 6.78 -2.75 8.35
CA VAL A 124 6.05 -2.42 9.58
C VAL A 124 4.65 -1.93 9.24
N ILE A 125 4.53 -0.94 8.34
CA ILE A 125 3.23 -0.42 7.91
C ILE A 125 2.37 -1.55 7.32
N SER A 126 2.93 -2.35 6.43
CA SER A 126 2.19 -3.47 5.80
C SER A 126 1.73 -4.53 6.81
N SER A 127 2.46 -4.75 7.92
CA SER A 127 2.04 -5.68 8.97
C SER A 127 0.90 -5.15 9.84
N MET A 128 0.73 -3.84 9.89
CA MET A 128 -0.35 -3.17 10.63
C MET A 128 -1.67 -3.10 9.85
N TYR A 129 -1.62 -3.30 8.52
CA TYR A 129 -2.85 -3.36 7.73
C TYR A 129 -3.64 -4.61 8.11
N PRO A 130 -4.91 -4.45 8.51
CA PRO A 130 -5.77 -5.58 8.83
C PRO A 130 -5.96 -6.47 7.60
N SER A 131 -6.14 -7.75 7.82
CA SER A 131 -6.43 -8.75 6.77
C SER A 131 -7.79 -8.56 6.08
N VAL A 132 -8.58 -7.59 6.52
CA VAL A 132 -9.84 -7.17 5.92
C VAL A 132 -9.63 -5.80 5.30
N SER A 133 -10.16 -5.56 4.10
CA SER A 133 -10.04 -4.33 3.33
C SER A 133 -10.68 -3.12 4.04
N VAL A 134 -10.00 -2.61 5.04
CA VAL A 134 -10.29 -1.29 5.61
C VAL A 134 -9.38 -0.31 4.89
N GLN A 135 -9.95 0.67 4.21
CA GLN A 135 -9.18 1.81 3.72
C GLN A 135 -8.67 2.58 4.96
N VAL A 136 -7.38 2.47 5.20
CA VAL A 136 -6.71 3.28 6.21
C VAL A 136 -6.46 4.63 5.57
N GLY A 137 -7.09 5.67 6.06
CA GLY A 137 -6.92 7.01 5.51
C GLY A 137 -5.47 7.48 5.56
N ILE A 138 -5.10 8.41 4.69
CA ILE A 138 -3.74 8.98 4.63
C ILE A 138 -3.26 9.51 6.00
N GLN A 139 -4.16 10.01 6.83
CA GLN A 139 -3.86 10.49 8.18
C GLN A 139 -3.32 9.38 9.09
N GLU A 140 -3.89 8.18 9.02
CA GLU A 140 -3.42 7.04 9.81
C GLU A 140 -2.06 6.55 9.31
N VAL A 141 -1.85 6.58 8.00
CA VAL A 141 -0.55 6.26 7.39
C VAL A 141 0.52 7.26 7.85
N LEU A 142 0.21 8.56 7.88
CA LEU A 142 1.13 9.58 8.38
C LEU A 142 1.48 9.36 9.86
N LYS A 143 0.49 9.02 10.71
CA LYS A 143 0.76 8.68 12.11
C LYS A 143 1.72 7.50 12.24
N LEU A 144 1.51 6.43 11.45
CA LEU A 144 2.39 5.26 11.43
C LEU A 144 3.80 5.61 10.96
N ILE A 145 3.93 6.50 9.96
CA ILE A 145 5.21 6.99 9.45
C ILE A 145 5.98 7.75 10.54
N PHE A 146 5.29 8.64 11.29
CA PHE A 146 5.93 9.38 12.38
C PHE A 146 6.27 8.51 13.60
N MET A 147 5.65 7.36 13.74
CA MET A 147 6.02 6.36 14.76
C MET A 147 7.17 5.45 14.31
N ALA A 148 7.52 5.46 13.04
CA ALA A 148 8.61 4.66 12.50
C ALA A 148 9.95 5.36 12.75
N ASP A 149 10.99 4.55 12.98
CA ASP A 149 12.38 5.01 13.11
C ASP A 149 12.92 5.44 11.74
N LEU A 150 12.64 6.69 11.36
CA LEU A 150 13.07 7.31 10.12
C LEU A 150 14.29 8.19 10.34
N SER A 151 15.19 8.20 9.37
CA SER A 151 16.29 9.16 9.37
C SER A 151 15.75 10.58 9.13
N ALA A 152 16.52 11.59 9.53
CA ALA A 152 16.19 13.01 9.26
C ALA A 152 16.03 13.30 7.75
N ASP A 153 16.81 12.62 6.91
CA ASP A 153 16.71 12.77 5.45
C ASP A 153 15.43 12.16 4.89
N ASP A 154 15.00 11.00 5.41
CA ASP A 154 13.71 10.38 5.02
C ASP A 154 12.54 11.28 5.43
N LEU A 155 12.58 11.85 6.65
CA LEU A 155 11.57 12.79 7.12
C LEU A 155 11.51 14.05 6.26
N ARG A 156 12.68 14.60 5.88
CA ARG A 156 12.75 15.77 5.00
C ARG A 156 12.14 15.48 3.62
N ARG A 157 12.49 14.35 3.00
CA ARG A 157 11.91 13.93 1.72
C ARG A 157 10.40 13.75 1.80
N LEU A 158 9.91 13.16 2.87
CA LEU A 158 8.47 13.00 3.09
C LEU A 158 7.77 14.34 3.25
N TYR A 159 8.35 15.26 4.02
CA TYR A 159 7.82 16.62 4.15
C TYR A 159 7.78 17.35 2.81
N ASP A 160 8.83 17.23 2.00
CA ASP A 160 8.87 17.81 0.66
C ASP A 160 7.76 17.29 -0.27
N ILE A 161 7.37 16.03 -0.13
CA ILE A 161 6.25 15.46 -0.86
C ILE A 161 4.91 16.00 -0.36
N LEU A 162 4.76 16.12 0.95
CA LEU A 162 3.50 16.52 1.59
C LEU A 162 3.22 18.01 1.45
N LYS A 163 4.24 18.87 1.49
CA LYS A 163 4.07 20.33 1.37
C LYS A 163 3.48 20.79 0.03
N GLU A 164 3.65 19.99 -1.03
CA GLU A 164 3.10 20.25 -2.37
C GLU A 164 1.73 19.59 -2.58
N SER A 165 1.17 18.95 -1.55
CA SER A 165 -0.07 18.20 -1.63
C SER A 165 -1.22 18.95 -0.93
N PRO A 166 -2.49 18.60 -1.22
CA PRO A 166 -3.64 19.13 -0.48
C PRO A 166 -3.62 18.77 1.02
N PHE A 167 -2.73 17.88 1.44
CA PHE A 167 -2.60 17.43 2.84
C PHE A 167 -1.51 18.18 3.63
N LYS A 168 -0.99 19.29 3.09
CA LYS A 168 0.02 20.10 3.78
C LYS A 168 -0.42 20.49 5.19
N GLU A 169 -1.62 21.03 5.34
CA GLU A 169 -2.16 21.42 6.65
C GLU A 169 -2.23 20.25 7.63
N THR A 170 -2.71 19.09 7.15
CA THR A 170 -2.76 17.87 7.98
C THR A 170 -1.36 17.39 8.37
N ALA A 171 -0.38 17.50 7.47
CA ALA A 171 1.00 17.15 7.76
C ALA A 171 1.60 18.10 8.80
N ASP A 172 1.43 19.42 8.63
CA ASP A 172 1.92 20.44 9.55
C ASP A 172 1.30 20.27 10.95
N GLU A 173 -0.01 20.04 11.05
CA GLU A 173 -0.68 19.76 12.33
C GLU A 173 -0.15 18.47 12.98
N THR A 174 0.06 17.42 12.20
CA THR A 174 0.55 16.14 12.73
C THR A 174 1.98 16.27 13.26
N ILE A 175 2.84 16.97 12.53
CA ILE A 175 4.22 17.28 12.95
C ILE A 175 4.21 18.11 14.22
N LYS A 176 3.38 19.16 14.29
CA LYS A 176 3.24 20.00 15.47
C LYS A 176 2.81 19.19 16.69
N LYS A 177 1.74 18.38 16.57
CA LYS A 177 1.26 17.52 17.65
C LYS A 177 2.31 16.51 18.12
N ALA A 178 3.09 15.94 17.20
CA ALA A 178 4.18 15.04 17.55
C ALA A 178 5.31 15.76 18.28
N SER A 179 5.69 16.97 17.82
CA SER A 179 6.71 17.81 18.45
C SER A 179 6.31 18.22 19.87
N ASP A 180 5.06 18.65 20.08
CA ASP A 180 4.52 19.05 21.38
C ASP A 180 4.55 17.87 22.37
N LYS A 181 4.08 16.69 21.94
CA LYS A 181 4.15 15.46 22.76
C LYS A 181 5.57 15.07 23.10
N PHE A 182 6.50 15.22 22.15
CA PHE A 182 7.92 14.90 22.39
C PHE A 182 8.56 15.87 23.39
N ALA A 183 8.20 17.15 23.33
CA ALA A 183 8.63 18.15 24.31
C ALA A 183 8.07 17.87 25.71
N GLU A 184 6.82 17.44 25.80
CA GLU A 184 6.18 17.02 27.04
C GLU A 184 6.85 15.77 27.66
N LEU A 185 7.11 14.76 26.83
CA LEU A 185 7.84 13.56 27.26
C LEU A 185 9.23 13.88 27.76
N LYS A 186 9.99 14.78 27.11
CA LYS A 186 11.30 15.22 27.58
C LYS A 186 11.23 15.85 28.96
N LYS A 187 10.20 16.65 29.25
CA LYS A 187 9.98 17.22 30.58
C LYS A 187 9.73 16.14 31.64
N ILE A 188 8.90 15.13 31.30
CA ILE A 188 8.55 14.04 32.21
C ILE A 188 9.79 13.19 32.58
N ILE A 189 10.63 12.86 31.60
CA ILE A 189 11.81 12.01 31.80
C ILE A 189 13.06 12.81 32.27
N GLY A 190 12.93 14.13 32.48
CA GLY A 190 14.00 14.96 33.07
C GLY A 190 15.23 15.15 32.14
N VAL A 191 15.10 14.95 30.83
CA VAL A 191 16.19 15.24 29.89
C VAL A 191 16.37 16.76 29.81
N LYS A 192 17.44 17.28 30.42
CA LYS A 192 17.82 18.68 30.26
C LYS A 192 18.26 18.95 28.82
N GLN A 193 17.84 20.09 28.28
CA GLN A 193 18.33 20.60 27.01
C GLN A 193 19.83 20.90 27.04
#